data_693d709b95dca7ebb78cadd2927438b1
#
_entry.id   693d709b95dca7ebb78cadd2927438b1
#
_cell.length_a   1.000
_cell.length_b   1.000
_cell.length_c   1.000
_cell.angle_alpha   90.00
_cell.angle_beta   90.00
_cell.angle_gamma   90.00
#
_symmetry.space_group_name_H-M   'P 1'
#
loop_
_entity.id
_entity.type
_entity.pdbx_description
1 polymer ?
#
loop_
_entity_poly.entity_id
_entity_poly.type
_entity_poly.pdbx_seq_one_letter_code
_entity_poly.pdbx_strand_id
1 'polypeptide(L)'
;MTEHESLLESRKKITEIYKKKVHGKQPDTSKMTKTHDGKKGHWLEDMMGSKRDASNKPDLHGYEMKTGEKKTSFGDWGPDYFIYRDEEKFSNLIGKKGREKQKLNNKNKDEIFLKAFGAWRNADEDSHEYKLDGNSITWKDIGKEGYYSWSGGPSPNKVSDEVNAFGQEIVINKNNSISIMYHYSEDTRKNKTKLVPKEFQIEKLELFGWSQEWLKEKVENKFNVNGWFKCNIKKGRFYEIIFGDKITLSTWLKWVREGDVNFDPRMKERRPDGTDRYGMQWRASSAFWKSKAVETYPEE
;
A
#
# COMPACT_ATOMS: atom_id res chain seq x y z
N MET A 1 -33.50 17.75 -10.67
CA MET A 1 -32.45 16.85 -11.15
C MET A 1 -32.30 15.74 -10.12
N THR A 2 -32.54 14.50 -10.50
CA THR A 2 -32.41 13.35 -9.63
C THR A 2 -30.90 13.06 -9.38
N GLU A 3 -30.58 12.29 -8.33
CA GLU A 3 -29.19 11.87 -8.08
C GLU A 3 -28.58 11.14 -9.29
N HIS A 4 -29.36 10.30 -9.95
CA HIS A 4 -28.93 9.57 -11.14
C HIS A 4 -28.61 10.49 -12.32
N GLU A 5 -29.44 11.50 -12.61
CA GLU A 5 -29.17 12.50 -13.64
C GLU A 5 -27.87 13.27 -13.37
N SER A 6 -27.63 13.63 -12.08
CA SER A 6 -26.39 14.30 -11.66
C SER A 6 -25.13 13.44 -11.87
N LEU A 7 -25.22 12.12 -11.63
CA LEU A 7 -24.12 11.18 -11.86
C LEU A 7 -23.79 11.06 -13.36
N LEU A 8 -24.82 10.90 -14.21
CA LEU A 8 -24.63 10.82 -15.66
C LEU A 8 -24.03 12.10 -16.24
N GLU A 9 -24.49 13.26 -15.77
CA GLU A 9 -23.92 14.53 -16.20
C GLU A 9 -22.45 14.68 -15.78
N SER A 10 -22.11 14.25 -14.57
CA SER A 10 -20.72 14.26 -14.08
C SER A 10 -19.81 13.34 -14.90
N ARG A 11 -20.25 12.12 -15.23
CA ARG A 11 -19.52 11.19 -16.11
C ARG A 11 -19.35 11.78 -17.51
N LYS A 12 -20.38 12.39 -18.08
CA LYS A 12 -20.32 13.06 -19.38
C LYS A 12 -19.25 14.16 -19.39
N LYS A 13 -19.26 15.06 -18.40
CA LYS A 13 -18.23 16.12 -18.26
C LYS A 13 -16.81 15.54 -18.17
N ILE A 14 -16.60 14.52 -17.35
CA ILE A 14 -15.30 13.85 -17.22
C ILE A 14 -14.87 13.23 -18.56
N THR A 15 -15.79 12.55 -19.25
CA THR A 15 -15.53 11.92 -20.55
C THR A 15 -15.17 12.95 -21.63
N GLU A 16 -15.83 14.10 -21.66
CA GLU A 16 -15.53 15.19 -22.57
C GLU A 16 -14.11 15.77 -22.35
N ILE A 17 -13.73 15.97 -21.08
CA ILE A 17 -12.36 16.38 -20.73
C ILE A 17 -11.35 15.32 -21.18
N TYR A 18 -11.62 14.05 -20.89
CA TYR A 18 -10.77 12.93 -21.29
C TYR A 18 -10.59 12.88 -22.81
N LYS A 19 -11.68 12.92 -23.60
CA LYS A 19 -11.65 12.95 -25.06
C LYS A 19 -10.76 14.06 -25.59
N LYS A 20 -10.95 15.26 -25.09
CA LYS A 20 -10.26 16.46 -25.59
C LYS A 20 -8.80 16.51 -25.17
N LYS A 21 -8.46 16.08 -23.95
CA LYS A 21 -7.15 16.36 -23.37
C LYS A 21 -6.26 15.14 -23.18
N VAL A 22 -6.80 13.91 -23.09
CA VAL A 22 -6.07 12.73 -22.63
C VAL A 22 -6.07 11.59 -23.65
N HIS A 23 -7.21 11.28 -24.24
CA HIS A 23 -7.37 10.15 -25.15
C HIS A 23 -6.33 10.16 -26.30
N GLY A 24 -5.69 9.03 -26.55
CA GLY A 24 -4.65 8.84 -27.57
C GLY A 24 -3.28 9.43 -27.22
N LYS A 25 -3.15 10.20 -26.13
CA LYS A 25 -1.90 10.85 -25.76
C LYS A 25 -1.00 9.94 -24.93
N GLN A 26 0.30 10.14 -25.10
CA GLN A 26 1.34 9.62 -24.23
C GLN A 26 1.65 10.67 -23.16
N PRO A 27 1.75 10.29 -21.87
CA PRO A 27 2.14 11.24 -20.81
C PRO A 27 3.52 11.83 -21.09
N ASP A 28 3.61 13.15 -21.20
CA ASP A 28 4.88 13.84 -21.20
C ASP A 28 5.35 14.07 -19.77
N THR A 29 6.29 13.28 -19.33
CA THR A 29 6.88 13.37 -17.99
C THR A 29 8.30 13.94 -18.01
N SER A 30 8.75 14.52 -19.12
CA SER A 30 10.12 15.01 -19.33
C SER A 30 10.52 16.11 -18.34
N LYS A 31 9.56 16.93 -17.94
CA LYS A 31 9.75 18.02 -16.97
C LYS A 31 9.67 17.59 -15.50
N MET A 32 9.42 16.32 -15.23
CA MET A 32 9.28 15.80 -13.86
C MET A 32 10.58 15.13 -13.39
N THR A 33 10.87 15.22 -12.08
CA THR A 33 12.09 14.61 -11.51
C THR A 33 12.17 13.12 -11.82
N LYS A 34 13.35 12.61 -12.20
CA LYS A 34 13.55 11.23 -12.70
C LYS A 34 13.11 10.13 -11.72
N THR A 35 13.10 10.41 -10.44
CA THR A 35 12.87 9.43 -9.35
C THR A 35 11.40 9.28 -8.92
N HIS A 36 10.45 10.02 -9.52
CA HIS A 36 9.07 10.04 -9.04
C HIS A 36 8.19 9.00 -9.76
N ASP A 37 7.78 7.93 -9.06
CA ASP A 37 6.94 6.85 -9.61
C ASP A 37 5.54 7.32 -10.04
N GLY A 38 5.02 8.39 -9.44
CA GLY A 38 3.69 8.97 -9.69
C GLY A 38 3.55 9.86 -10.92
N LYS A 39 4.60 10.00 -11.75
CA LYS A 39 4.64 10.97 -12.87
C LYS A 39 3.44 10.91 -13.82
N LYS A 40 3.03 9.70 -14.21
CA LYS A 40 1.89 9.51 -15.11
C LYS A 40 0.58 9.93 -14.45
N GLY A 41 0.44 9.72 -13.15
CA GLY A 41 -0.71 10.19 -12.35
C GLY A 41 -0.77 11.70 -12.32
N HIS A 42 0.34 12.35 -11.94
CA HIS A 42 0.43 13.82 -11.91
C HIS A 42 0.17 14.47 -13.28
N TRP A 43 0.69 13.88 -14.35
CA TRP A 43 0.38 14.36 -15.71
C TRP A 43 -1.13 14.26 -15.99
N LEU A 44 -1.74 13.14 -15.62
CA LEU A 44 -3.18 12.94 -15.82
C LEU A 44 -4.00 13.94 -15.00
N GLU A 45 -3.66 14.17 -13.73
CA GLU A 45 -4.30 15.17 -12.86
C GLU A 45 -4.30 16.54 -13.50
N ASP A 46 -3.15 17.00 -14.03
CA ASP A 46 -3.03 18.28 -14.73
C ASP A 46 -3.91 18.34 -15.96
N MET A 47 -3.90 17.27 -16.79
CA MET A 47 -4.67 17.24 -18.02
C MET A 47 -6.17 17.18 -17.75
N MET A 48 -6.61 16.47 -16.73
CA MET A 48 -8.00 16.39 -16.32
C MET A 48 -8.47 17.66 -15.57
N GLY A 49 -7.54 18.48 -15.11
CA GLY A 49 -7.83 19.69 -14.34
C GLY A 49 -8.15 19.42 -12.87
N SER A 50 -7.68 18.30 -12.33
CA SER A 50 -7.74 18.00 -10.91
C SER A 50 -6.65 18.77 -10.15
N LYS A 51 -6.95 19.15 -8.91
CA LYS A 51 -5.93 19.74 -8.03
C LYS A 51 -5.06 18.64 -7.44
N ARG A 52 -3.76 18.85 -7.47
CA ARG A 52 -2.81 18.00 -6.74
C ARG A 52 -2.85 18.38 -5.28
N ASP A 53 -3.59 17.64 -4.49
CA ASP A 53 -3.58 17.80 -3.04
C ASP A 53 -3.47 16.44 -2.33
N ALA A 54 -3.14 16.49 -1.04
CA ALA A 54 -3.05 15.30 -0.21
C ALA A 54 -4.39 14.97 0.48
N SER A 55 -5.49 15.56 0.03
CA SER A 55 -6.80 15.35 0.63
C SER A 55 -7.31 13.94 0.34
N ASN A 56 -8.01 13.37 1.30
CA ASN A 56 -8.71 12.10 1.10
C ASN A 56 -10.14 12.36 0.56
N LYS A 57 -10.23 13.14 -0.53
CA LYS A 57 -11.49 13.52 -1.21
C LYS A 57 -11.44 13.10 -2.67
N PRO A 58 -12.60 12.97 -3.34
CA PRO A 58 -12.64 12.68 -4.77
C PRO A 58 -11.94 13.77 -5.61
N ASP A 59 -11.29 13.37 -6.68
CA ASP A 59 -10.44 14.24 -7.50
C ASP A 59 -11.26 15.17 -8.44
N LEU A 60 -12.35 14.67 -9.04
CA LEU A 60 -13.07 15.41 -10.07
C LEU A 60 -14.57 15.08 -10.09
N HIS A 61 -15.42 16.11 -9.99
CA HIS A 61 -16.89 15.97 -10.03
C HIS A 61 -17.43 14.88 -9.08
N GLY A 62 -16.81 14.72 -7.90
CA GLY A 62 -17.22 13.70 -6.92
C GLY A 62 -16.70 12.28 -7.22
N TYR A 63 -15.92 12.09 -8.28
CA TYR A 63 -15.28 10.83 -8.63
C TYR A 63 -13.80 10.81 -8.26
N GLU A 64 -13.34 9.71 -7.70
CA GLU A 64 -11.92 9.43 -7.50
C GLU A 64 -11.27 9.00 -8.82
N MET A 65 -10.15 9.63 -9.17
CA MET A 65 -9.41 9.32 -10.39
C MET A 65 -8.31 8.30 -10.16
N LYS A 66 -8.26 7.31 -11.04
CA LYS A 66 -7.23 6.26 -11.02
C LYS A 66 -6.51 6.14 -12.35
N THR A 67 -5.25 5.72 -12.30
CA THR A 67 -4.46 5.33 -13.48
C THR A 67 -3.45 4.26 -13.12
N GLY A 68 -2.93 3.56 -14.09
CA GLY A 68 -1.92 2.53 -13.91
C GLY A 68 -2.10 1.37 -14.89
N GLU A 69 -0.99 0.73 -15.24
CA GLU A 69 -0.97 -0.36 -16.22
C GLU A 69 -1.18 -1.73 -15.59
N LYS A 70 -0.60 -1.99 -14.41
CA LYS A 70 -0.61 -3.31 -13.75
C LYS A 70 -1.46 -3.34 -12.49
N LYS A 71 -1.02 -2.66 -11.46
CA LYS A 71 -1.71 -2.55 -10.17
C LYS A 71 -1.97 -1.08 -9.86
N THR A 72 -3.15 -0.78 -9.35
CA THR A 72 -3.57 0.58 -9.00
C THR A 72 -3.94 0.61 -7.52
N SER A 73 -3.46 1.63 -6.81
CA SER A 73 -3.71 1.82 -5.38
C SER A 73 -5.10 2.42 -5.13
N PHE A 74 -5.80 1.93 -4.12
CA PHE A 74 -6.95 2.64 -3.52
C PHE A 74 -6.49 3.91 -2.81
N GLY A 75 -5.37 3.81 -2.08
CA GLY A 75 -4.74 4.91 -1.37
C GLY A 75 -3.48 4.45 -0.65
N ASP A 76 -2.71 5.43 -0.17
CA ASP A 76 -1.62 5.21 0.77
C ASP A 76 -2.20 5.45 2.17
N TRP A 77 -2.76 4.39 2.75
CA TRP A 77 -3.50 4.45 4.00
C TRP A 77 -2.70 3.80 5.11
N GLY A 78 -1.87 4.61 5.76
CA GLY A 78 -1.14 4.17 6.95
C GLY A 78 -2.09 3.69 8.04
N PRO A 79 -1.70 2.70 8.85
CA PRO A 79 -2.48 2.23 9.99
C PRO A 79 -2.62 3.31 11.06
N ASP A 80 -3.64 3.23 11.88
CA ASP A 80 -3.81 4.06 13.07
C ASP A 80 -3.15 3.46 14.32
N TYR A 81 -2.87 2.14 14.31
CA TYR A 81 -2.01 1.48 15.29
C TYR A 81 -0.71 1.00 14.66
N PHE A 82 0.42 1.29 15.32
CA PHE A 82 1.76 0.81 14.99
C PHE A 82 2.43 0.32 16.26
N ILE A 83 2.95 -0.89 16.28
CA ILE A 83 3.62 -1.44 17.45
C ILE A 83 4.78 -0.56 17.94
N TYR A 84 5.53 0.05 17.04
CA TYR A 84 6.66 0.90 17.41
C TYR A 84 6.29 2.32 17.89
N ARG A 85 4.99 2.67 17.86
CA ARG A 85 4.44 3.85 18.55
C ARG A 85 3.89 3.53 19.93
N ASP A 86 3.74 2.26 20.25
CA ASP A 86 3.35 1.78 21.55
C ASP A 86 4.57 1.90 22.50
N GLU A 87 4.62 3.02 23.24
CA GLU A 87 5.75 3.33 24.11
C GLU A 87 5.91 2.32 25.24
N GLU A 88 4.82 1.73 25.70
CA GLU A 88 4.86 0.71 26.75
C GLU A 88 5.56 -0.55 26.24
N LYS A 89 5.17 -1.05 25.09
CA LYS A 89 5.80 -2.23 24.46
C LYS A 89 7.24 -1.96 24.02
N PHE A 90 7.52 -0.79 23.41
CA PHE A 90 8.84 -0.45 22.89
C PHE A 90 9.82 0.07 23.95
N SER A 91 9.37 0.72 25.03
CA SER A 91 10.25 1.19 26.09
C SER A 91 10.95 0.06 26.85
N ASN A 92 10.35 -1.12 26.86
CA ASN A 92 10.93 -2.32 27.46
C ASN A 92 12.06 -2.93 26.61
N LEU A 93 12.10 -2.67 25.28
CA LEU A 93 13.13 -3.16 24.35
C LEU A 93 14.46 -2.46 24.52
N ILE A 94 14.44 -1.23 25.01
CA ILE A 94 15.64 -0.44 25.22
C ILE A 94 16.07 -0.70 26.65
N GLY A 95 16.82 -1.77 26.80
CA GLY A 95 17.26 -2.24 28.11
C GLY A 95 17.69 -1.13 29.03
N LYS A 96 17.33 -1.25 30.30
CA LYS A 96 17.72 -0.43 31.46
C LYS A 96 19.25 -0.35 31.67
N LYS A 97 20.05 -0.23 30.60
CA LYS A 97 21.49 -0.01 30.65
C LYS A 97 21.77 1.47 30.42
N GLY A 98 21.90 2.19 31.52
CA GLY A 98 22.45 3.55 31.51
C GLY A 98 21.42 4.63 31.81
N ARG A 99 21.82 5.62 32.58
CA ARG A 99 21.04 6.75 33.12
C ARG A 99 20.52 7.76 32.09
N GLU A 100 20.60 7.46 30.80
CA GLU A 100 20.04 8.27 29.74
C GLU A 100 18.93 7.50 29.05
N LYS A 101 17.68 7.90 29.29
CA LYS A 101 16.56 7.61 28.41
C LYS A 101 16.88 8.26 27.06
N GLN A 102 17.67 7.60 26.19
CA GLN A 102 17.69 8.01 24.79
C GLN A 102 16.26 7.90 24.30
N LYS A 103 15.63 9.04 24.06
CA LYS A 103 14.37 9.07 23.31
C LYS A 103 14.66 8.37 22.00
N LEU A 104 14.10 7.17 21.83
CA LEU A 104 14.10 6.55 20.50
C LEU A 104 13.45 7.51 19.54
N ASN A 105 14.26 8.01 18.64
CA ASN A 105 13.73 8.74 17.50
C ASN A 105 13.00 7.74 16.59
N ASN A 106 12.12 8.21 15.75
CA ASN A 106 11.34 7.35 14.85
C ASN A 106 12.23 6.45 13.98
N LYS A 107 13.41 6.91 13.60
CA LYS A 107 14.40 6.17 12.82
C LYS A 107 14.87 4.89 13.51
N ASN A 108 15.20 4.94 14.80
CA ASN A 108 15.65 3.76 15.54
C ASN A 108 14.53 2.74 15.74
N LYS A 109 13.28 3.21 15.92
CA LYS A 109 12.10 2.35 16.03
C LYS A 109 11.87 1.58 14.72
N ASP A 110 11.97 2.25 13.58
CA ASP A 110 11.83 1.66 12.26
C ASP A 110 12.92 0.62 11.98
N GLU A 111 14.18 0.91 12.33
CA GLU A 111 15.30 -0.02 12.18
C GLU A 111 15.08 -1.30 13.01
N ILE A 112 14.63 -1.18 14.26
CA ILE A 112 14.32 -2.34 15.11
C ILE A 112 13.20 -3.17 14.48
N PHE A 113 12.12 -2.51 14.03
CA PHE A 113 10.99 -3.18 13.38
C PHE A 113 11.44 -3.93 12.13
N LEU A 114 12.18 -3.27 11.24
CA LEU A 114 12.62 -3.85 9.99
C LEU A 114 13.58 -5.03 10.17
N LYS A 115 14.46 -4.99 11.18
CA LYS A 115 15.31 -6.12 11.56
C LYS A 115 14.52 -7.28 12.14
N ALA A 116 13.56 -6.98 13.02
CA ALA A 116 12.77 -8.01 13.69
C ALA A 116 11.80 -8.73 12.72
N PHE A 117 11.11 -7.99 11.87
CA PHE A 117 9.98 -8.50 11.08
C PHE A 117 10.19 -8.45 9.57
N GLY A 118 11.22 -7.79 9.09
CA GLY A 118 11.56 -7.69 7.68
C GLY A 118 12.63 -8.70 7.26
N ALA A 119 13.17 -8.48 6.06
CA ALA A 119 14.25 -9.26 5.50
C ALA A 119 15.39 -8.36 4.98
N TRP A 120 16.61 -8.88 5.08
CA TRP A 120 17.77 -8.23 4.49
C TRP A 120 17.73 -8.33 2.96
N ARG A 121 18.12 -7.29 2.27
CA ARG A 121 18.29 -7.23 0.81
C ARG A 121 19.65 -6.67 0.46
N ASN A 122 20.29 -7.23 -0.57
CA ASN A 122 21.50 -6.65 -1.14
C ASN A 122 21.16 -5.43 -1.99
N ALA A 123 21.99 -4.38 -1.93
CA ALA A 123 21.74 -3.12 -2.65
C ALA A 123 21.80 -3.29 -4.18
N ASP A 124 22.60 -4.23 -4.67
CA ASP A 124 22.86 -4.46 -6.11
C ASP A 124 21.79 -5.33 -6.78
N GLU A 125 20.87 -5.93 -6.04
CA GLU A 125 19.83 -6.78 -6.59
C GLU A 125 18.50 -6.01 -6.67
N ASP A 126 18.23 -5.42 -7.81
CA ASP A 126 16.88 -5.00 -8.23
C ASP A 126 15.94 -6.22 -8.42
N SER A 127 16.48 -7.44 -8.27
CA SER A 127 15.74 -8.68 -8.39
C SER A 127 15.00 -9.01 -7.10
N HIS A 128 13.73 -9.29 -7.22
CA HIS A 128 12.80 -9.69 -6.16
C HIS A 128 13.00 -11.15 -5.72
N GLU A 129 14.13 -11.76 -6.02
CA GLU A 129 14.39 -13.15 -5.69
C GLU A 129 14.98 -13.29 -4.28
N TYR A 130 14.14 -13.76 -3.38
CA TYR A 130 14.57 -14.35 -2.13
C TYR A 130 15.07 -15.77 -2.42
N LYS A 131 16.35 -16.03 -2.29
CA LYS A 131 16.81 -17.42 -2.22
C LYS A 131 16.51 -17.96 -0.83
N LEU A 132 15.39 -18.66 -0.72
CA LEU A 132 15.12 -19.57 0.37
C LEU A 132 15.98 -20.81 0.13
N ASP A 133 17.12 -20.92 0.78
CA ASP A 133 17.90 -22.14 0.78
C ASP A 133 17.34 -23.04 1.90
N GLY A 134 16.50 -24.00 1.50
CA GLY A 134 15.96 -25.07 2.35
C GLY A 134 15.40 -24.58 3.70
N ASN A 135 14.27 -23.86 3.73
CA ASN A 135 13.63 -23.36 4.95
C ASN A 135 14.49 -22.44 5.84
N SER A 136 15.63 -21.95 5.38
CA SER A 136 16.42 -20.97 6.08
C SER A 136 16.82 -19.83 5.17
N ILE A 137 16.54 -18.62 5.63
CA ILE A 137 17.13 -17.43 5.06
C ILE A 137 18.57 -17.37 5.59
N THR A 138 19.50 -17.90 4.82
CA THR A 138 20.93 -17.74 5.11
C THR A 138 21.38 -16.43 4.50
N TRP A 139 21.46 -15.42 5.34
CA TRP A 139 22.13 -14.19 5.01
C TRP A 139 23.65 -14.45 5.16
N LYS A 140 24.35 -14.55 4.06
CA LYS A 140 25.79 -14.37 4.08
C LYS A 140 26.02 -12.89 4.33
N ASP A 141 26.54 -12.60 5.49
CA ASP A 141 27.14 -11.32 5.85
C ASP A 141 28.45 -11.22 5.07
N ILE A 142 28.36 -10.90 3.79
CA ILE A 142 29.49 -10.79 2.88
C ILE A 142 29.62 -9.30 2.56
N GLY A 143 30.02 -8.46 3.49
CA GLY A 143 30.64 -7.16 3.22
C GLY A 143 30.04 -6.29 2.12
N LYS A 144 28.84 -6.62 1.60
CA LYS A 144 28.12 -5.87 0.61
C LYS A 144 27.07 -5.00 1.30
N GLU A 145 26.98 -3.77 0.85
CA GLU A 145 25.95 -2.83 1.26
C GLU A 145 24.57 -3.45 1.02
N GLY A 146 23.75 -3.51 2.05
CA GLY A 146 22.39 -4.02 2.01
C GLY A 146 21.49 -3.24 2.95
N TYR A 147 20.21 -3.60 2.98
CA TYR A 147 19.22 -2.95 3.83
C TYR A 147 18.09 -3.91 4.23
N TYR A 148 17.49 -3.66 5.38
CA TYR A 148 16.28 -4.38 5.77
C TYR A 148 15.03 -3.82 5.07
N SER A 149 14.13 -4.72 4.69
CA SER A 149 12.88 -4.36 4.00
C SER A 149 11.72 -5.20 4.52
N TRP A 150 10.61 -4.55 4.80
CA TRP A 150 9.33 -5.18 5.09
C TRP A 150 8.37 -4.94 3.92
N SER A 151 8.73 -5.48 2.76
CA SER A 151 7.89 -5.47 1.56
C SER A 151 8.13 -6.74 0.74
N GLY A 152 7.12 -7.21 0.04
CA GLY A 152 7.18 -8.48 -0.67
C GLY A 152 7.09 -9.67 0.29
N GLY A 153 8.06 -10.63 0.25
CA GLY A 153 8.00 -11.87 1.04
C GLY A 153 7.78 -11.73 2.55
N PRO A 154 8.46 -10.79 3.26
CA PRO A 154 8.27 -10.65 4.70
C PRO A 154 6.86 -10.21 5.11
N SER A 155 6.26 -9.30 4.36
CA SER A 155 4.93 -8.80 4.69
C SER A 155 3.83 -9.69 4.10
N PRO A 156 2.75 -9.95 4.83
CA PRO A 156 1.59 -10.60 4.25
C PRO A 156 0.93 -9.64 3.24
N ASN A 157 0.43 -10.17 2.12
CA ASN A 157 -0.16 -9.34 1.08
C ASN A 157 -1.65 -9.59 0.83
N LYS A 158 -2.16 -10.71 1.35
CA LYS A 158 -3.58 -11.12 1.25
C LYS A 158 -4.05 -11.68 2.58
N VAL A 159 -5.35 -11.59 2.81
CA VAL A 159 -5.99 -12.42 3.83
C VAL A 159 -5.86 -13.89 3.41
N SER A 160 -5.37 -14.72 4.30
CA SER A 160 -5.15 -16.14 4.09
C SER A 160 -5.35 -16.87 5.41
N ASP A 161 -5.74 -18.12 5.34
CA ASP A 161 -5.80 -19.03 6.51
C ASP A 161 -4.40 -19.50 6.92
N GLU A 162 -3.37 -19.17 6.13
CA GLU A 162 -1.99 -19.54 6.38
C GLU A 162 -1.15 -18.34 6.78
N VAL A 163 -0.37 -18.51 7.83
CA VAL A 163 0.69 -17.58 8.25
C VAL A 163 1.87 -17.70 7.29
N ASN A 164 2.47 -16.60 6.87
CA ASN A 164 3.62 -16.64 5.98
C ASN A 164 4.90 -17.15 6.67
N ALA A 165 5.97 -17.42 5.91
CA ALA A 165 7.24 -17.92 6.43
C ALA A 165 7.94 -16.98 7.44
N PHE A 166 7.50 -15.75 7.57
CA PHE A 166 7.95 -14.77 8.56
C PHE A 166 7.04 -14.68 9.79
N GLY A 167 6.14 -15.64 9.94
CA GLY A 167 5.19 -15.69 11.04
C GLY A 167 4.09 -14.62 10.97
N GLN A 168 3.77 -14.08 9.79
CA GLN A 168 2.86 -12.93 9.68
C GLN A 168 1.63 -13.24 8.84
N GLU A 169 0.49 -12.67 9.23
CA GLU A 169 -0.79 -12.78 8.53
C GLU A 169 -1.57 -11.45 8.56
N ILE A 170 -2.56 -11.33 7.66
CA ILE A 170 -3.58 -10.28 7.69
C ILE A 170 -4.85 -10.86 8.28
N VAL A 171 -5.36 -10.23 9.33
CA VAL A 171 -6.62 -10.61 9.98
C VAL A 171 -7.65 -9.52 9.79
N ILE A 172 -8.85 -9.89 9.32
CA ILE A 172 -10.03 -9.01 9.38
C ILE A 172 -10.85 -9.43 10.60
N ASN A 173 -10.85 -8.58 11.61
CA ASN A 173 -11.52 -8.82 12.87
C ASN A 173 -13.05 -8.74 12.75
N LYS A 174 -13.77 -9.30 13.76
CA LYS A 174 -15.25 -9.29 13.79
C LYS A 174 -15.85 -7.88 13.76
N ASN A 175 -15.14 -6.88 14.28
CA ASN A 175 -15.50 -5.48 14.25
C ASN A 175 -15.11 -4.76 12.94
N ASN A 176 -14.75 -5.49 11.88
CA ASN A 176 -14.30 -4.95 10.60
C ASN A 176 -13.01 -4.09 10.65
N SER A 177 -12.23 -4.17 11.72
CA SER A 177 -10.85 -3.67 11.72
C SER A 177 -9.93 -4.67 11.00
N ILE A 178 -8.77 -4.20 10.55
CA ILE A 178 -7.72 -5.05 9.96
C ILE A 178 -6.49 -4.98 10.86
N SER A 179 -5.86 -6.13 11.10
CA SER A 179 -4.59 -6.23 11.82
C SER A 179 -3.58 -7.03 11.02
N ILE A 180 -2.31 -6.65 11.09
CA ILE A 180 -1.17 -7.51 10.74
C ILE A 180 -0.69 -8.14 12.03
N MET A 181 -0.81 -9.46 12.10
CA MET A 181 -0.44 -10.25 13.27
C MET A 181 0.88 -10.97 13.04
N TYR A 182 1.66 -11.16 14.10
CA TYR A 182 2.87 -11.96 14.10
C TYR A 182 2.74 -13.10 15.10
N HIS A 183 3.20 -14.28 14.71
CA HIS A 183 3.23 -15.53 15.47
C HIS A 183 4.66 -16.03 15.54
N TYR A 184 5.27 -15.98 16.71
CA TYR A 184 6.68 -16.35 16.85
C TYR A 184 6.93 -17.83 16.53
N SER A 185 6.01 -18.73 16.90
CA SER A 185 6.14 -20.16 16.60
C SER A 185 6.19 -20.44 15.10
N GLU A 186 5.38 -19.71 14.32
CA GLU A 186 5.23 -19.86 12.87
C GLU A 186 6.35 -19.21 12.06
N ASP A 187 7.17 -18.34 12.67
CA ASP A 187 8.32 -17.75 12.01
C ASP A 187 9.39 -18.83 11.77
N THR A 188 9.60 -19.19 10.51
CA THR A 188 10.53 -20.27 10.11
C THR A 188 11.99 -19.85 10.00
N ARG A 189 12.32 -18.58 10.23
CA ARG A 189 13.68 -18.08 10.14
C ARG A 189 14.59 -18.70 11.21
N LYS A 190 15.71 -19.31 10.81
CA LYS A 190 16.66 -19.95 11.75
C LYS A 190 17.26 -18.99 12.77
N ASN A 191 17.39 -17.71 12.43
CA ASN A 191 17.97 -16.68 13.28
C ASN A 191 16.92 -15.79 13.97
N LYS A 192 15.62 -16.17 13.95
CA LYS A 192 14.53 -15.40 14.55
C LYS A 192 14.80 -15.00 16.00
N THR A 193 15.34 -15.92 16.80
CA THR A 193 15.66 -15.66 18.22
C THR A 193 16.68 -14.53 18.43
N LYS A 194 17.55 -14.28 17.44
CA LYS A 194 18.52 -13.17 17.48
C LYS A 194 17.95 -11.87 16.91
N LEU A 195 17.03 -11.96 15.96
CA LEU A 195 16.47 -10.81 15.26
C LEU A 195 15.25 -10.23 15.98
N VAL A 196 14.38 -11.11 16.47
CA VAL A 196 13.15 -10.71 17.15
C VAL A 196 13.46 -10.45 18.63
N PRO A 197 13.24 -9.26 19.15
CA PRO A 197 13.39 -8.96 20.56
C PRO A 197 12.59 -9.93 21.44
N LYS A 198 13.12 -10.27 22.62
CA LYS A 198 12.53 -11.27 23.52
C LYS A 198 11.07 -10.96 23.87
N GLU A 199 10.76 -9.69 24.04
CA GLU A 199 9.42 -9.18 24.37
C GLU A 199 8.43 -9.40 23.23
N PHE A 200 8.91 -9.59 21.99
CA PHE A 200 8.10 -9.86 20.79
C PHE A 200 8.08 -11.33 20.39
N GLN A 201 8.77 -12.20 21.13
CA GLN A 201 8.74 -13.65 20.92
C GLN A 201 7.48 -14.27 21.50
N ILE A 202 6.33 -13.78 21.07
CA ILE A 202 4.99 -14.17 21.54
C ILE A 202 4.07 -14.47 20.36
N GLU A 203 2.97 -15.14 20.65
CA GLU A 203 1.91 -15.40 19.70
C GLU A 203 0.91 -14.24 19.63
N LYS A 204 0.32 -14.05 18.44
CA LYS A 204 -0.71 -13.02 18.20
C LYS A 204 -0.27 -11.61 18.57
N LEU A 205 0.98 -11.27 18.24
CA LEU A 205 1.48 -9.91 18.40
C LEU A 205 0.95 -9.04 17.27
N GLU A 206 0.16 -8.03 17.58
CA GLU A 206 -0.29 -7.06 16.59
C GLU A 206 0.85 -6.11 16.21
N LEU A 207 1.23 -6.11 14.92
CA LEU A 207 2.26 -5.23 14.38
C LEU A 207 1.69 -3.90 13.89
N PHE A 208 0.57 -3.98 13.17
CA PHE A 208 -0.17 -2.85 12.61
C PHE A 208 -1.66 -3.09 12.72
N GLY A 209 -2.41 -2.03 12.91
CA GLY A 209 -3.86 -2.05 12.96
C GLY A 209 -4.49 -0.89 12.21
N TRP A 210 -5.63 -1.15 11.58
CA TRP A 210 -6.52 -0.17 10.98
C TRP A 210 -7.89 -0.36 11.62
N SER A 211 -8.33 0.61 12.41
CA SER A 211 -9.67 0.57 13.00
C SER A 211 -10.76 0.65 11.92
N GLN A 212 -11.95 0.16 12.24
CA GLN A 212 -13.10 0.23 11.33
C GLN A 212 -13.41 1.68 10.95
N GLU A 213 -13.39 2.57 11.91
CA GLU A 213 -13.67 4.00 11.72
C GLU A 213 -12.68 4.65 10.78
N TRP A 214 -11.39 4.35 10.97
CA TRP A 214 -10.32 4.84 10.11
C TRP A 214 -10.46 4.34 8.68
N LEU A 215 -10.69 3.04 8.50
CA LEU A 215 -10.90 2.44 7.18
C LEU A 215 -12.13 3.01 6.49
N LYS A 216 -13.24 3.18 7.24
CA LYS A 216 -14.47 3.76 6.71
C LYS A 216 -14.23 5.18 6.21
N GLU A 217 -13.57 6.00 7.01
CA GLU A 217 -13.20 7.36 6.60
C GLU A 217 -12.35 7.35 5.33
N LYS A 218 -11.33 6.50 5.24
CA LYS A 218 -10.42 6.45 4.08
C LYS A 218 -11.13 5.98 2.81
N VAL A 219 -11.94 4.94 2.90
CA VAL A 219 -12.66 4.36 1.76
C VAL A 219 -13.80 5.28 1.32
N GLU A 220 -14.68 5.67 2.24
CA GLU A 220 -15.93 6.30 1.88
C GLU A 220 -15.77 7.79 1.53
N ASN A 221 -14.88 8.53 2.20
CA ASN A 221 -14.63 9.91 1.81
C ASN A 221 -14.09 10.01 0.37
N LYS A 222 -13.37 8.99 -0.10
CA LYS A 222 -12.73 8.98 -1.39
C LYS A 222 -13.58 8.40 -2.51
N PHE A 223 -14.32 7.33 -2.21
CA PHE A 223 -15.01 6.53 -3.22
C PHE A 223 -16.52 6.50 -3.11
N ASN A 224 -17.10 6.97 -2.00
CA ASN A 224 -18.55 6.86 -1.77
C ASN A 224 -19.33 8.14 -2.08
N VAL A 225 -18.73 9.12 -2.76
CA VAL A 225 -19.45 10.32 -3.24
C VAL A 225 -20.16 9.99 -4.55
N ASN A 226 -19.42 9.83 -5.66
CA ASN A 226 -19.96 9.45 -6.96
C ASN A 226 -19.34 8.17 -7.52
N GLY A 227 -18.35 7.58 -6.82
CA GLY A 227 -17.62 6.41 -7.27
C GLY A 227 -16.22 6.78 -7.77
N TRP A 228 -15.77 6.11 -8.81
CA TRP A 228 -14.42 6.26 -9.34
C TRP A 228 -14.42 6.19 -10.86
N PHE A 229 -13.36 6.73 -11.45
CA PHE A 229 -13.02 6.45 -12.84
C PHE A 229 -11.53 6.11 -12.97
N LYS A 230 -11.19 5.34 -14.00
CA LYS A 230 -9.82 4.96 -14.28
C LYS A 230 -9.49 5.18 -15.75
N CYS A 231 -8.38 5.92 -15.97
CA CYS A 231 -7.82 6.12 -17.30
C CYS A 231 -6.77 5.05 -17.56
N ASN A 232 -7.07 4.13 -18.48
CA ASN A 232 -6.24 2.98 -18.79
C ASN A 232 -5.19 3.32 -19.85
N ILE A 233 -3.99 2.75 -19.69
CA ILE A 233 -2.84 2.94 -20.58
C ILE A 233 -2.51 1.61 -21.26
N LYS A 234 -2.29 1.65 -22.58
CA LYS A 234 -1.79 0.54 -23.39
C LYS A 234 -0.68 1.05 -24.32
N LYS A 235 0.46 0.36 -24.32
CA LYS A 235 1.64 0.77 -25.10
C LYS A 235 2.04 2.24 -24.85
N GLY A 236 1.95 2.69 -23.60
CA GLY A 236 2.33 4.04 -23.17
C GLY A 236 1.29 5.14 -23.48
N ARG A 237 0.15 4.85 -24.09
CA ARG A 237 -0.89 5.83 -24.45
C ARG A 237 -2.18 5.56 -23.70
N PHE A 238 -2.89 6.63 -23.32
CA PHE A 238 -4.23 6.52 -22.78
C PHE A 238 -5.20 6.13 -23.91
N TYR A 239 -5.92 5.02 -23.71
CA TYR A 239 -6.81 4.49 -24.75
C TYR A 239 -8.28 4.35 -24.31
N GLU A 240 -8.53 4.27 -22.99
CA GLU A 240 -9.83 3.96 -22.43
C GLU A 240 -10.01 4.68 -21.10
N ILE A 241 -11.22 5.16 -20.84
CA ILE A 241 -11.69 5.56 -19.51
C ILE A 241 -12.85 4.66 -19.09
N ILE A 242 -12.81 4.15 -17.87
CA ILE A 242 -13.87 3.33 -17.28
C ILE A 242 -14.36 3.99 -16.01
N PHE A 243 -15.66 3.84 -15.73
CA PHE A 243 -16.29 4.33 -14.50
C PHE A 243 -16.79 3.17 -13.66
N GLY A 244 -16.75 3.32 -12.35
CA GLY A 244 -17.31 2.38 -11.40
C GLY A 244 -18.13 3.08 -10.33
N ASP A 245 -18.97 2.30 -9.69
CA ASP A 245 -19.90 2.77 -8.68
C ASP A 245 -19.23 3.16 -7.36
N LYS A 246 -20.00 3.72 -6.45
CA LYS A 246 -19.61 4.04 -5.08
C LYS A 246 -19.06 2.79 -4.36
N ILE A 247 -18.03 2.99 -3.55
CA ILE A 247 -17.43 1.93 -2.75
C ILE A 247 -17.66 2.25 -1.28
N THR A 248 -18.39 1.37 -0.59
CA THR A 248 -18.54 1.40 0.86
C THR A 248 -17.43 0.58 1.53
N LEU A 249 -17.20 0.78 2.81
CA LEU A 249 -16.27 -0.05 3.58
C LEU A 249 -16.63 -1.54 3.48
N SER A 250 -17.91 -1.91 3.55
CA SER A 250 -18.37 -3.29 3.44
C SER A 250 -17.98 -3.93 2.11
N THR A 251 -18.20 -3.20 1.00
CA THR A 251 -17.81 -3.65 -0.34
C THR A 251 -16.30 -3.81 -0.46
N TRP A 252 -15.53 -2.85 0.05
CA TRP A 252 -14.08 -2.89 0.00
C TRP A 252 -13.51 -4.04 0.84
N LEU A 253 -14.01 -4.26 2.07
CA LEU A 253 -13.60 -5.38 2.93
C LEU A 253 -13.93 -6.74 2.31
N LYS A 254 -15.06 -6.86 1.58
CA LYS A 254 -15.38 -8.07 0.80
C LYS A 254 -14.25 -8.36 -0.19
N TRP A 255 -13.80 -7.39 -0.96
CA TRP A 255 -12.70 -7.55 -1.92
C TRP A 255 -11.35 -7.87 -1.27
N VAL A 256 -11.11 -7.35 -0.06
CA VAL A 256 -9.91 -7.72 0.72
C VAL A 256 -9.98 -9.19 1.15
N ARG A 257 -11.14 -9.68 1.64
CA ARG A 257 -11.35 -11.10 1.99
C ARG A 257 -11.20 -12.03 0.79
N GLU A 258 -11.68 -11.61 -0.37
CA GLU A 258 -11.59 -12.37 -1.62
C GLU A 258 -10.17 -12.36 -2.23
N GLY A 259 -9.26 -11.55 -1.67
CA GLY A 259 -7.88 -11.40 -2.16
C GLY A 259 -7.76 -10.61 -3.46
N ASP A 260 -8.82 -9.93 -3.89
CA ASP A 260 -8.83 -9.01 -5.02
C ASP A 260 -8.07 -7.71 -4.69
N VAL A 261 -8.18 -7.26 -3.45
CA VAL A 261 -7.45 -6.12 -2.90
C VAL A 261 -6.30 -6.63 -2.04
N ASN A 262 -5.10 -6.22 -2.40
CA ASN A 262 -3.87 -6.68 -1.80
C ASN A 262 -3.20 -5.57 -1.01
N PHE A 263 -2.59 -5.93 0.11
CA PHE A 263 -1.71 -5.06 0.87
C PHE A 263 -0.31 -5.02 0.25
N ASP A 264 0.23 -3.83 0.04
CA ASP A 264 1.55 -3.61 -0.56
C ASP A 264 2.31 -2.57 0.27
N PRO A 265 2.94 -2.98 1.38
CA PRO A 265 3.76 -2.10 2.17
C PRO A 265 5.07 -1.80 1.44
N ARG A 266 5.56 -0.58 1.62
CA ARG A 266 6.81 -0.10 1.03
C ARG A 266 7.78 0.34 2.12
N MET A 267 7.87 -0.44 3.21
CA MET A 267 8.79 -0.14 4.29
C MET A 267 10.18 -0.70 3.98
N LYS A 268 11.18 0.18 3.99
CA LYS A 268 12.58 -0.15 3.76
C LYS A 268 13.46 0.71 4.65
N GLU A 269 14.55 0.14 5.14
CA GLU A 269 15.67 0.92 5.64
C GLU A 269 16.15 1.92 4.58
N ARG A 270 16.73 3.00 5.03
CA ARG A 270 17.27 4.05 4.18
C ARG A 270 18.19 3.44 3.12
N ARG A 271 17.86 3.65 1.85
CA ARG A 271 18.76 3.29 0.75
C ARG A 271 20.03 4.14 0.83
N PRO A 272 21.14 3.69 0.21
CA PRO A 272 22.35 4.50 0.07
C PRO A 272 22.09 5.88 -0.57
N ASP A 273 21.06 6.00 -1.42
CA ASP A 273 20.62 7.26 -2.05
C ASP A 273 19.86 8.20 -1.10
N GLY A 274 19.72 7.84 0.16
CA GLY A 274 19.08 8.66 1.20
C GLY A 274 17.54 8.70 1.14
N THR A 275 16.90 7.92 0.25
CA THR A 275 15.44 7.92 0.12
C THR A 275 14.80 6.86 0.99
N ASP A 276 14.08 7.30 2.03
CA ASP A 276 13.19 6.42 2.80
C ASP A 276 11.86 6.30 2.07
N ARG A 277 11.33 5.11 1.95
CA ARG A 277 9.96 4.90 1.49
C ARG A 277 9.16 4.20 2.58
N TYR A 278 8.23 4.94 3.13
CA TYR A 278 7.18 4.42 4.00
C TYR A 278 5.86 4.63 3.29
N GLY A 279 5.27 3.57 2.78
CA GLY A 279 3.95 3.62 2.17
C GLY A 279 3.20 2.34 2.50
N MET A 280 1.95 2.47 2.92
CA MET A 280 1.05 1.36 3.23
C MET A 280 -0.10 1.36 2.23
N GLN A 281 0.09 0.69 1.10
CA GLN A 281 -0.85 0.76 -0.01
C GLN A 281 -1.74 -0.47 -0.07
N TRP A 282 -3.03 -0.23 -0.28
CA TRP A 282 -3.97 -1.25 -0.68
C TRP A 282 -4.20 -1.14 -2.18
N ARG A 283 -3.99 -2.23 -2.91
CA ARG A 283 -3.92 -2.22 -4.38
C ARG A 283 -4.75 -3.33 -4.99
N ALA A 284 -5.29 -3.06 -6.19
CA ALA A 284 -5.92 -4.08 -7.02
C ALA A 284 -5.32 -4.09 -8.43
N SER A 285 -5.47 -5.22 -9.14
CA SER A 285 -5.01 -5.37 -10.52
C SER A 285 -5.83 -4.52 -11.48
N SER A 286 -5.29 -4.21 -12.67
CA SER A 286 -6.05 -3.52 -13.70
C SER A 286 -7.25 -4.35 -14.19
N ALA A 287 -7.14 -5.68 -14.19
CA ALA A 287 -8.25 -6.57 -14.52
C ALA A 287 -9.39 -6.45 -13.50
N PHE A 288 -9.07 -6.38 -12.20
CA PHE A 288 -10.06 -6.12 -11.15
C PHE A 288 -10.84 -4.82 -11.41
N TRP A 289 -10.14 -3.71 -11.62
CA TRP A 289 -10.80 -2.43 -11.89
C TRP A 289 -11.70 -2.49 -13.14
N LYS A 290 -11.24 -3.17 -14.19
CA LYS A 290 -12.04 -3.37 -15.41
C LYS A 290 -13.29 -4.23 -15.13
N SER A 291 -13.20 -5.27 -14.31
CA SER A 291 -14.35 -6.12 -13.94
C SER A 291 -15.41 -5.42 -13.07
N LYS A 292 -15.06 -4.30 -12.42
CA LYS A 292 -15.98 -3.49 -11.60
C LYS A 292 -16.47 -2.24 -12.34
N ALA A 293 -16.14 -2.10 -13.62
CA ALA A 293 -16.62 -1.00 -14.44
C ALA A 293 -18.10 -1.18 -14.78
N VAL A 294 -18.84 -0.09 -14.73
CA VAL A 294 -20.28 0.01 -15.12
C VAL A 294 -20.46 0.80 -16.41
N GLU A 295 -19.43 1.53 -16.84
CA GLU A 295 -19.43 2.31 -18.07
C GLU A 295 -18.00 2.41 -18.61
N THR A 296 -17.84 2.36 -19.92
CA THR A 296 -16.56 2.41 -20.62
C THR A 296 -16.62 3.35 -21.81
N TYR A 297 -15.56 4.14 -22.03
CA TYR A 297 -15.40 4.94 -23.25
C TYR A 297 -13.97 4.80 -23.78
N PRO A 298 -13.76 4.64 -25.13
CA PRO A 298 -14.82 4.32 -26.10
C PRO A 298 -15.50 2.98 -25.78
N GLU A 299 -16.75 2.85 -26.18
CA GLU A 299 -17.45 1.56 -26.17
C GLU A 299 -16.68 0.57 -27.07
N GLU A 300 -16.50 -0.69 -26.59
CA GLU A 300 -15.81 -1.75 -27.32
C GLU A 300 -16.63 -2.20 -28.55
#